data_82b4fba2725810bd09ad40ed20d70d46
#
_entry.id   82b4fba2725810bd09ad40ed20d70d46
#
_cell.length_a   1.000
_cell.length_b   1.000
_cell.length_c   1.000
_cell.angle_alpha   90.00
_cell.angle_beta   90.00
_cell.angle_gamma   90.00
#
_symmetry.space_group_name_H-M   'P 1'
#
loop_
_entity.id
_entity.type
_entity.pdbx_description
1 polymer ?
#
loop_
_entity_poly.entity_id
_entity_poly.type
_entity_poly.pdbx_seq_one_letter_code
_entity_poly.pdbx_strand_id
1 'polypeptide(L)'
;MIDNVLSIKNLSISFREQTKNKKVLHNSSFNLKRGKTLSLVGESGSGKSITSLAVVSLLPKNAIIKGSITYNQRELIGLDENELQTLRGNKISFIFQEPMTSLNPLHTIEKQIGESLGFHQKLFGDERKIKIIELLKKVKI
;
A
#
# COMPACT_ATOMS: atom_id res chain seq x y z
N MET A 1 -7.78 2.51 -25.62
CA MET A 1 -8.18 2.50 -24.20
C MET A 1 -6.94 2.76 -23.36
N ILE A 2 -7.00 3.70 -22.44
CA ILE A 2 -5.85 4.02 -21.55
C ILE A 2 -5.78 2.91 -20.50
N ASP A 3 -4.82 2.00 -20.63
CA ASP A 3 -4.66 0.84 -19.76
C ASP A 3 -3.82 1.19 -18.51
N ASN A 4 -4.17 2.29 -17.83
CA ASN A 4 -3.53 2.68 -16.59
C ASN A 4 -4.18 1.94 -15.42
N VAL A 5 -3.39 1.13 -14.72
CA VAL A 5 -3.83 0.47 -13.49
C VAL A 5 -3.81 1.42 -12.30
N LEU A 6 -2.84 2.34 -12.25
CA LEU A 6 -2.75 3.40 -11.25
C LEU A 6 -2.52 4.74 -11.97
N SER A 7 -3.25 5.77 -11.57
CA SER A 7 -3.05 7.13 -12.04
C SER A 7 -2.99 8.08 -10.85
N ILE A 8 -1.94 8.88 -10.79
CA ILE A 8 -1.74 9.94 -9.81
C ILE A 8 -1.77 11.26 -10.56
N LYS A 9 -2.62 12.20 -10.10
CA LYS A 9 -2.78 13.51 -10.74
C LYS A 9 -2.67 14.62 -9.71
N ASN A 10 -1.75 15.55 -9.95
CA ASN A 10 -1.53 16.77 -9.16
C ASN A 10 -1.42 16.49 -7.66
N LEU A 11 -0.84 15.33 -7.28
CA LEU A 11 -0.73 14.90 -5.89
C LEU A 11 0.19 15.82 -5.11
N SER A 12 -0.33 16.42 -4.07
CA SER A 12 0.41 17.21 -3.10
C SER A 12 0.10 16.70 -1.71
N ILE A 13 1.13 16.55 -0.87
CA ILE A 13 0.99 16.03 0.48
C ILE A 13 1.68 16.99 1.45
N SER A 14 0.98 17.35 2.51
CA SER A 14 1.52 18.12 3.62
C SER A 14 1.12 17.51 4.94
N PHE A 15 1.89 17.75 5.99
CA PHE A 15 1.57 17.34 7.35
C PHE A 15 1.21 18.58 8.18
N ARG A 16 0.13 18.46 8.94
CA ARG A 16 -0.28 19.48 9.89
C ARG A 16 0.69 19.48 11.07
N GLU A 17 1.37 20.59 11.30
CA GLU A 17 2.20 20.87 12.46
C GLU A 17 1.55 21.99 13.29
N GLN A 18 2.02 22.21 14.53
CA GLN A 18 1.39 23.17 15.47
C GLN A 18 1.26 24.59 14.92
N THR A 19 2.24 25.06 14.16
CA THR A 19 2.30 26.44 13.67
C THR A 19 2.05 26.61 12.19
N LYS A 20 2.32 25.55 11.38
CA LYS A 20 2.17 25.60 9.91
C LYS A 20 2.06 24.20 9.32
N ASN A 21 1.56 24.11 8.08
CA ASN A 21 1.58 22.86 7.33
C ASN A 21 2.94 22.70 6.62
N LYS A 22 3.64 21.61 6.91
CA LYS A 22 4.87 21.24 6.21
C LYS A 22 4.55 20.46 4.95
N LYS A 23 4.80 21.05 3.79
CA LYS A 23 4.60 20.41 2.50
C LYS A 23 5.79 19.49 2.16
N VAL A 24 5.53 18.25 1.79
CA VAL A 24 6.54 17.20 1.54
C VAL A 24 6.47 16.62 0.14
N LEU A 25 5.33 16.77 -0.55
CA LEU A 25 5.18 16.43 -1.96
C LEU A 25 4.46 17.55 -2.69
N HIS A 26 4.95 17.88 -3.89
CA HIS A 26 4.49 19.01 -4.67
C HIS A 26 4.02 18.56 -6.05
N ASN A 27 2.71 18.61 -6.29
CA ASN A 27 2.07 18.51 -7.61
C ASN A 27 2.61 17.38 -8.50
N SER A 28 2.79 16.19 -7.94
CA SER A 28 3.30 15.02 -8.68
C SER A 28 2.21 14.38 -9.51
N SER A 29 2.52 14.01 -10.75
CA SER A 29 1.60 13.32 -11.65
C SER A 29 2.33 12.25 -12.44
N PHE A 30 1.81 11.03 -12.44
CA PHE A 30 2.32 9.92 -13.23
C PHE A 30 1.28 8.81 -13.34
N ASN A 31 1.53 7.88 -14.27
CA ASN A 31 0.66 6.74 -14.51
C ASN A 31 1.45 5.44 -14.51
N LEU A 32 0.88 4.39 -13.94
CA LEU A 32 1.38 3.02 -14.07
C LEU A 32 0.45 2.25 -15.00
N LYS A 33 0.99 1.79 -16.12
CA LYS A 33 0.28 0.95 -17.08
C LYS A 33 0.25 -0.50 -16.61
N ARG A 34 -0.79 -1.21 -16.97
CA ARG A 34 -0.92 -2.65 -16.68
C ARG A 34 0.26 -3.45 -17.22
N GLY A 35 0.81 -4.36 -16.40
CA GLY A 35 1.96 -5.19 -16.77
C GLY A 35 3.27 -4.45 -16.95
N LYS A 36 3.37 -3.18 -16.54
CA LYS A 36 4.60 -2.38 -16.59
C LYS A 36 5.12 -2.08 -15.20
N THR A 37 6.43 -1.88 -15.12
CA THR A 37 7.11 -1.40 -13.92
C THR A 37 7.36 0.09 -14.04
N LEU A 38 7.11 0.84 -12.96
CA LEU A 38 7.43 2.26 -12.85
C LEU A 38 8.41 2.44 -11.68
N SER A 39 9.55 3.05 -11.94
CA SER A 39 10.53 3.42 -10.90
C SER A 39 10.38 4.89 -10.54
N LEU A 40 10.24 5.17 -9.23
CA LEU A 40 10.32 6.51 -8.67
C LEU A 40 11.74 6.74 -8.16
N VAL A 41 12.47 7.63 -8.80
CA VAL A 41 13.87 7.94 -8.49
C VAL A 41 13.97 9.35 -7.91
N GLY A 42 14.85 9.54 -6.95
CA GLY A 42 15.09 10.84 -6.31
C GLY A 42 15.88 10.69 -5.02
N GLU A 43 16.34 11.79 -4.47
CA GLU A 43 17.09 11.86 -3.21
C GLU A 43 16.26 11.42 -2.00
N SER A 44 16.92 11.18 -0.87
CA SER A 44 16.23 10.96 0.40
C SER A 44 15.34 12.17 0.74
N GLY A 45 14.13 11.92 1.23
CA GLY A 45 13.19 13.00 1.54
C GLY A 45 12.40 13.56 0.35
N SER A 46 12.64 13.12 -0.91
CA SER A 46 11.91 13.62 -2.08
C SER A 46 10.44 13.19 -2.19
N GLY A 47 9.91 12.47 -1.20
CA GLY A 47 8.50 12.09 -1.15
C GLY A 47 8.15 10.74 -1.76
N LYS A 48 9.10 9.92 -2.22
CA LYS A 48 8.85 8.60 -2.84
C LYS A 48 8.03 7.67 -1.95
N SER A 49 8.52 7.41 -0.74
CA SER A 49 7.85 6.53 0.23
C SER A 49 6.49 7.10 0.66
N ILE A 50 6.40 8.42 0.85
CA ILE A 50 5.16 9.11 1.20
C ILE A 50 4.13 8.96 0.06
N THR A 51 4.55 9.05 -1.20
CA THR A 51 3.68 8.81 -2.35
C THR A 51 3.15 7.38 -2.36
N SER A 52 4.01 6.39 -2.13
CA SER A 52 3.59 4.98 -2.06
C SER A 52 2.62 4.72 -0.90
N LEU A 53 2.88 5.29 0.29
CA LEU A 53 1.98 5.19 1.44
C LEU A 53 0.63 5.88 1.18
N ALA A 54 0.62 6.99 0.42
CA ALA A 54 -0.61 7.66 0.03
C ALA A 54 -1.50 6.77 -0.85
N VAL A 55 -0.91 6.01 -1.78
CA VAL A 55 -1.66 5.06 -2.64
C VAL A 55 -2.44 4.03 -1.83
N VAL A 56 -1.86 3.54 -0.75
CA VAL A 56 -2.52 2.55 0.13
C VAL A 56 -3.21 3.18 1.34
N SER A 57 -3.31 4.52 1.38
CA SER A 57 -3.92 5.29 2.49
C SER A 57 -3.35 4.94 3.88
N LEU A 58 -2.03 4.77 3.97
CA LEU A 58 -1.30 4.48 5.20
C LEU A 58 -0.53 5.70 5.74
N LEU A 59 -0.86 6.90 5.28
CA LEU A 59 -0.30 8.12 5.85
C LEU A 59 -0.87 8.40 7.25
N PRO A 60 -0.10 9.05 8.13
CA PRO A 60 -0.59 9.48 9.45
C PRO A 60 -1.82 10.39 9.35
N LYS A 61 -2.66 10.40 10.37
CA LYS A 61 -3.92 11.17 10.41
C LYS A 61 -3.76 12.69 10.23
N ASN A 62 -2.59 13.24 10.51
CA ASN A 62 -2.27 14.65 10.30
C ASN A 62 -1.86 14.97 8.85
N ALA A 63 -1.84 13.97 7.95
CA ALA A 63 -1.58 14.21 6.53
C ALA A 63 -2.76 14.90 5.84
N ILE A 64 -2.44 15.89 5.03
CA ILE A 64 -3.38 16.61 4.16
C ILE A 64 -3.00 16.24 2.73
N ILE A 65 -3.88 15.54 2.05
CA ILE A 65 -3.68 15.06 0.67
C ILE A 65 -4.54 15.90 -0.26
N LYS A 66 -3.95 16.38 -1.36
CA LYS A 66 -4.65 17.07 -2.45
C LYS A 66 -4.27 16.44 -3.78
N GLY A 67 -5.18 16.44 -4.73
CA GLY A 67 -5.02 15.79 -6.02
C GLY A 67 -5.91 14.56 -6.14
N SER A 68 -5.52 13.59 -6.95
CA SER A 68 -6.29 12.37 -7.20
C SER A 68 -5.35 11.17 -7.29
N ILE A 69 -5.76 10.04 -6.73
CA ILE A 69 -5.11 8.74 -6.83
C ILE A 69 -6.17 7.74 -7.27
N THR A 70 -6.13 7.28 -8.51
CA THR A 70 -7.10 6.31 -9.01
C THR A 70 -6.45 4.96 -9.26
N TYR A 71 -7.10 3.89 -8.82
CA TYR A 71 -6.75 2.49 -9.11
C TYR A 71 -7.87 1.84 -9.93
N ASN A 72 -7.54 1.34 -11.12
CA ASN A 72 -8.53 0.84 -12.09
C ASN A 72 -9.72 1.80 -12.24
N GLN A 73 -9.44 3.09 -12.43
CA GLN A 73 -10.42 4.18 -12.60
C GLN A 73 -11.24 4.53 -11.34
N ARG A 74 -11.01 3.86 -10.21
CA ARG A 74 -11.66 4.17 -8.94
C ARG A 74 -10.78 5.10 -8.11
N GLU A 75 -11.33 6.22 -7.63
CA GLU A 75 -10.62 7.14 -6.71
C GLU A 75 -10.37 6.45 -5.38
N LEU A 76 -9.13 6.58 -4.85
CA LEU A 76 -8.73 6.02 -3.58
C LEU A 76 -8.77 7.04 -2.43
N ILE A 77 -8.62 8.33 -2.75
CA ILE A 77 -8.68 9.37 -1.72
C ILE A 77 -10.12 9.52 -1.24
N GLY A 78 -10.32 9.39 0.07
CA GLY A 78 -11.64 9.52 0.68
C GLY A 78 -12.45 8.24 0.76
N LEU A 79 -11.89 7.08 0.35
CA LEU A 79 -12.52 5.79 0.62
C LEU A 79 -12.59 5.51 2.12
N ASP A 80 -13.63 4.82 2.55
CA ASP A 80 -13.74 4.36 3.91
C ASP A 80 -12.77 3.19 4.22
N GLU A 81 -12.56 2.90 5.50
CA GLU A 81 -11.60 1.88 5.92
C GLU A 81 -11.98 0.48 5.47
N ASN A 82 -13.27 0.14 5.41
CA ASN A 82 -13.73 -1.18 4.96
C ASN A 82 -13.38 -1.40 3.49
N GLU A 83 -13.61 -0.38 2.66
CA GLU A 83 -13.24 -0.42 1.24
C GLU A 83 -11.72 -0.53 1.05
N LEU A 84 -10.93 0.26 1.79
CA LEU A 84 -9.47 0.20 1.75
C LEU A 84 -8.93 -1.17 2.19
N GLN A 85 -9.51 -1.80 3.20
CA GLN A 85 -9.13 -3.15 3.64
C GLN A 85 -9.34 -4.20 2.55
N THR A 86 -10.37 -4.07 1.70
CA THR A 86 -10.57 -5.00 0.57
C THR A 86 -9.51 -4.86 -0.51
N LEU A 87 -8.86 -3.70 -0.61
CA LEU A 87 -7.81 -3.41 -1.58
C LEU A 87 -6.42 -3.79 -1.06
N ARG A 88 -6.12 -3.43 0.19
CA ARG A 88 -4.81 -3.69 0.82
C ARG A 88 -4.58 -5.18 0.98
N GLY A 89 -3.41 -5.66 0.56
CA GLY A 89 -3.03 -7.07 0.63
C GLY A 89 -3.68 -8.00 -0.41
N ASN A 90 -4.75 -7.55 -1.07
CA ASN A 90 -5.45 -8.32 -2.10
C ASN A 90 -5.20 -7.77 -3.52
N LYS A 91 -5.42 -6.48 -3.72
CA LYS A 91 -5.27 -5.80 -5.03
C LYS A 91 -4.01 -4.96 -5.09
N ILE A 92 -3.63 -4.37 -3.99
CA ILE A 92 -2.43 -3.54 -3.83
C ILE A 92 -1.67 -4.06 -2.63
N SER A 93 -0.46 -4.58 -2.86
CA SER A 93 0.45 -5.02 -1.79
C SER A 93 1.58 -4.03 -1.63
N PHE A 94 2.10 -3.92 -0.41
CA PHE A 94 3.20 -3.04 -0.04
C PHE A 94 4.34 -3.85 0.59
N ILE A 95 5.57 -3.65 0.14
CA ILE A 95 6.76 -4.21 0.76
C ILE A 95 7.54 -3.05 1.39
N PHE A 96 7.66 -3.08 2.71
CA PHE A 96 8.39 -2.05 3.46
C PHE A 96 9.90 -2.22 3.32
N GLN A 97 10.62 -1.12 3.44
CA GLN A 97 12.07 -1.08 3.28
C GLN A 97 12.82 -1.85 4.39
N GLU A 98 12.23 -1.92 5.59
CA GLU A 98 12.80 -2.63 6.74
C GLU A 98 11.99 -3.90 7.05
N PRO A 99 12.36 -5.06 6.47
CA PRO A 99 11.61 -6.29 6.65
C PRO A 99 11.66 -6.83 8.08
N MET A 100 12.71 -6.54 8.84
CA MET A 100 12.88 -7.04 10.21
C MET A 100 11.82 -6.52 11.19
N THR A 101 11.28 -5.33 10.94
CA THR A 101 10.20 -4.74 11.75
C THR A 101 8.80 -5.13 11.29
N SER A 102 8.70 -5.85 10.17
CA SER A 102 7.43 -6.22 9.55
C SER A 102 6.72 -7.38 10.26
N LEU A 103 7.48 -8.20 10.99
CA LEU A 103 6.93 -9.34 11.72
C LEU A 103 6.66 -8.97 13.19
N ASN A 104 5.48 -9.34 13.67
CA ASN A 104 5.14 -9.21 15.07
C ASN A 104 5.82 -10.35 15.86
N PRO A 105 6.78 -10.04 16.78
CA PRO A 105 7.52 -11.07 17.52
C PRO A 105 6.63 -11.89 18.48
N LEU A 106 5.44 -11.40 18.81
CA LEU A 106 4.49 -12.08 19.69
C LEU A 106 3.60 -13.09 18.96
N HIS A 107 3.64 -13.14 17.64
CA HIS A 107 2.82 -14.03 16.82
C HIS A 107 3.68 -15.00 16.02
N THR A 108 3.21 -16.24 15.88
CA THR A 108 3.84 -17.21 15.00
C THR A 108 3.72 -16.77 13.52
N ILE A 109 4.63 -17.24 12.68
CA ILE A 109 4.58 -17.02 11.22
C ILE A 109 3.27 -17.55 10.64
N GLU A 110 2.84 -18.73 11.10
CA GLU A 110 1.55 -19.32 10.71
C GLU A 110 0.39 -18.36 10.97
N LYS A 111 0.34 -17.74 12.16
CA LYS A 111 -0.72 -16.79 12.51
C LYS A 111 -0.70 -15.57 11.61
N GLN A 112 0.46 -14.97 11.40
CA GLN A 112 0.60 -13.74 10.62
C GLN A 112 0.22 -13.94 9.14
N ILE A 113 0.69 -15.01 8.49
CA ILE A 113 0.31 -15.34 7.13
C ILE A 113 -1.18 -15.73 7.08
N GLY A 114 -1.63 -16.48 8.09
CA GLY A 114 -2.99 -17.00 8.17
C GLY A 114 -4.05 -15.90 8.34
N GLU A 115 -3.74 -14.79 8.98
CA GLU A 115 -4.65 -13.64 9.10
C GLU A 115 -5.01 -13.08 7.71
N SER A 116 -4.03 -12.87 6.85
CA SER A 116 -4.26 -12.40 5.48
C SER A 116 -5.09 -13.40 4.65
N LEU A 117 -4.78 -14.69 4.75
CA LEU A 117 -5.53 -15.73 4.05
C LEU A 117 -6.97 -15.85 4.55
N GLY A 118 -7.18 -15.76 5.86
CA GLY A 118 -8.51 -15.77 6.46
C GLY A 118 -9.34 -14.56 6.04
N PHE A 119 -8.74 -13.39 6.03
CA PHE A 119 -9.45 -12.16 5.67
C PHE A 119 -9.82 -12.11 4.18
N HIS A 120 -8.84 -12.34 3.28
CA HIS A 120 -9.04 -12.14 1.84
C HIS A 120 -9.54 -13.37 1.08
N GLN A 121 -9.16 -14.58 1.51
CA GLN A 121 -9.49 -15.82 0.81
C GLN A 121 -10.47 -16.72 1.57
N LYS A 122 -10.85 -16.32 2.79
CA LYS A 122 -11.75 -17.10 3.66
C LYS A 122 -11.24 -18.52 3.93
N LEU A 123 -9.91 -18.71 3.95
CA LEU A 123 -9.29 -19.99 4.27
C LEU A 123 -9.13 -20.17 5.77
N PHE A 124 -9.53 -21.34 6.27
CA PHE A 124 -9.46 -21.68 7.70
C PHE A 124 -8.98 -23.13 7.89
N GLY A 125 -8.63 -23.50 9.12
CA GLY A 125 -8.26 -24.88 9.46
C GLY A 125 -7.09 -25.42 8.62
N ASP A 126 -7.21 -26.66 8.19
CA ASP A 126 -6.14 -27.38 7.48
C ASP A 126 -5.87 -26.81 6.07
N GLU A 127 -6.89 -26.35 5.37
CA GLU A 127 -6.71 -25.70 4.06
C GLU A 127 -5.79 -24.47 4.16
N ARG A 128 -5.98 -23.65 5.22
CA ARG A 128 -5.11 -22.51 5.49
C ARG A 128 -3.68 -22.93 5.76
N LYS A 129 -3.46 -23.98 6.56
CA LYS A 129 -2.12 -24.51 6.84
C LYS A 129 -1.40 -24.99 5.59
N ILE A 130 -2.08 -25.77 4.76
CA ILE A 130 -1.55 -26.23 3.48
C ILE A 130 -1.14 -25.03 2.61
N LYS A 131 -1.99 -24.01 2.53
CA LYS A 131 -1.70 -22.81 1.74
C LYS A 131 -0.52 -22.02 2.29
N ILE A 132 -0.36 -21.91 3.60
CA ILE A 132 0.79 -21.27 4.23
C ILE A 132 2.08 -21.97 3.85
N ILE A 133 2.12 -23.32 3.95
CA ILE A 133 3.29 -24.11 3.58
C ILE A 133 3.63 -23.94 2.09
N GLU A 134 2.62 -23.94 1.22
CA GLU A 134 2.81 -23.68 -0.21
C GLU A 134 3.46 -22.32 -0.46
N LEU A 135 2.99 -21.26 0.23
CA LEU A 135 3.54 -19.91 0.10
C LEU A 135 4.99 -19.83 0.59
N LEU A 136 5.31 -20.44 1.73
CA LEU A 136 6.68 -20.47 2.25
C LEU A 136 7.63 -21.18 1.28
N LYS A 137 7.22 -22.33 0.73
CA LYS A 137 8.00 -23.04 -0.30
C LYS A 137 8.25 -22.19 -1.54
N LYS A 138 7.29 -21.38 -1.98
CA LYS A 138 7.46 -20.46 -3.13
C LYS A 138 8.55 -19.42 -2.91
N VAL A 139 8.79 -19.01 -1.68
CA VAL A 139 9.86 -18.08 -1.31
C VAL A 139 11.11 -18.79 -0.77
N LYS A 140 11.18 -20.13 -0.96
CA LYS A 140 12.33 -20.98 -0.58
C LYS A 140 12.60 -21.03 0.95
N ILE A 141 11.55 -20.98 1.74
CA ILE A 141 11.56 -21.25 3.18
C ILE A 141 10.91 -22.61 3.44
#